data_825d692292ee335db0162fd6a5301786
#
_entry.id   825d692292ee335db0162fd6a5301786
#
_cell.length_a   1.000
_cell.length_b   1.000
_cell.length_c   1.000
_cell.angle_alpha   90.00
_cell.angle_beta   90.00
_cell.angle_gamma   90.00
#
_symmetry.space_group_name_H-M   'P 1'
#
loop_
_entity.id
_entity.type
_entity.pdbx_description
1 polymer ?
#
loop_
_entity_poly.entity_id
_entity_poly.type
_entity_poly.pdbx_seq_one_letter_code
_entity_poly.pdbx_strand_id
1 'polypeptide(L)'
;MKRQSFLASLGWLALAALLCGSRDAGSPTEGARGSVLAAHSIHGLGLGPLHVGIDVVPEKRRNTLKPGRWELVPVAILGSPGFDVLQVDRASLAFGPSGATPSNVRGWRARDVNGDGHTDLVTFYRARETGLVEGDSRACLSGATVSGTAFEGCDAVDTAPRKRTRAKSK
;
A
#
# COMPACT_ATOMS: atom_id res chain seq x y z
N MET A 1 -41.81 23.83 -12.07
CA MET A 1 -42.92 23.30 -11.21
C MET A 1 -42.55 21.89 -10.85
N LYS A 2 -42.29 21.64 -9.73
CA LYS A 2 -42.66 21.17 -8.45
C LYS A 2 -41.44 20.83 -7.59
N ARG A 3 -41.27 21.61 -6.53
CA ARG A 3 -40.47 21.30 -5.34
C ARG A 3 -41.17 20.17 -4.58
N GLN A 4 -40.42 19.28 -3.97
CA GLN A 4 -40.86 18.66 -2.72
C GLN A 4 -39.65 18.53 -1.78
N SER A 5 -39.70 19.36 -0.78
CA SER A 5 -38.99 19.24 0.49
C SER A 5 -39.66 18.16 1.34
N PHE A 6 -38.89 17.34 2.05
CA PHE A 6 -39.36 16.72 3.28
C PHE A 6 -38.35 16.93 4.39
N LEU A 7 -38.84 17.67 5.36
CA LEU A 7 -38.25 17.98 6.66
C LEU A 7 -38.60 16.87 7.68
N ALA A 8 -37.71 16.74 8.61
CA ALA A 8 -37.95 16.55 10.05
C ALA A 8 -38.31 15.17 10.59
N SER A 9 -37.55 14.76 11.60
CA SER A 9 -37.97 14.52 12.98
C SER A 9 -36.73 14.12 13.77
N LEU A 10 -36.20 14.97 14.62
CA LEU A 10 -36.41 15.15 16.06
C LEU A 10 -36.57 13.87 16.90
N GLY A 11 -35.53 13.54 17.66
CA GLY A 11 -35.51 13.69 19.11
C GLY A 11 -35.72 12.38 19.82
N TRP A 12 -34.78 12.03 20.64
CA TRP A 12 -35.09 11.50 21.98
C TRP A 12 -33.88 11.69 22.90
N LEU A 13 -34.08 12.62 23.79
CA LEU A 13 -33.42 12.80 25.08
C LEU A 13 -34.11 11.87 26.08
N ALA A 14 -33.36 11.26 26.94
CA ALA A 14 -33.73 10.93 28.36
C ALA A 14 -32.63 9.96 28.86
N LEU A 15 -32.15 10.03 30.01
CA LEU A 15 -32.28 10.71 31.28
C LEU A 15 -31.36 9.93 32.22
N ALA A 16 -30.63 10.63 33.02
CA ALA A 16 -29.74 10.16 34.09
C ALA A 16 -30.47 9.31 35.12
N ALA A 17 -29.79 8.36 35.74
CA ALA A 17 -30.04 7.91 37.07
C ALA A 17 -28.74 7.57 37.79
N LEU A 18 -28.41 8.44 38.68
CA LEU A 18 -27.43 8.36 39.73
C LEU A 18 -28.03 7.47 40.85
N LEU A 19 -27.32 6.43 41.27
CA LEU A 19 -27.50 5.86 42.58
C LEU A 19 -26.18 5.37 43.16
N CYS A 20 -25.83 6.03 44.21
CA CYS A 20 -24.80 5.81 45.19
C CYS A 20 -25.13 4.56 46.04
N GLY A 21 -24.13 3.73 46.39
CA GLY A 21 -24.34 2.60 47.30
C GLY A 21 -23.04 1.93 47.70
N SER A 22 -22.60 2.23 48.84
CA SER A 22 -21.46 1.93 49.68
C SER A 22 -21.03 0.47 49.81
N ARG A 23 -19.70 0.32 49.97
CA ARG A 23 -18.93 -0.55 50.90
C ARG A 23 -19.43 -1.97 51.14
N ASP A 24 -18.51 -2.95 50.85
CA ASP A 24 -18.02 -3.79 51.94
C ASP A 24 -16.68 -4.45 51.54
N ALA A 25 -15.81 -4.47 52.54
CA ALA A 25 -14.52 -5.09 52.53
C ALA A 25 -14.66 -6.61 52.79
N GLY A 26 -13.88 -7.40 52.07
CA GLY A 26 -13.77 -8.83 52.33
C GLY A 26 -12.72 -9.48 51.49
N SER A 27 -11.50 -9.56 51.94
CA SER A 27 -10.47 -10.50 51.54
C SER A 27 -10.44 -11.68 52.51
N PRO A 28 -9.70 -12.75 52.26
CA PRO A 28 -9.43 -13.52 51.04
C PRO A 28 -9.82 -15.00 51.21
N THR A 29 -9.99 -15.74 50.14
CA THR A 29 -9.78 -17.19 50.16
C THR A 29 -9.17 -17.67 48.87
N GLU A 30 -8.03 -18.18 49.04
CA GLU A 30 -7.20 -18.96 48.11
C GLU A 30 -7.97 -20.18 47.60
N GLY A 31 -7.79 -20.49 46.29
CA GLY A 31 -8.02 -21.82 45.80
C GLY A 31 -8.97 -21.96 44.64
N ALA A 32 -8.44 -21.86 43.43
CA ALA A 32 -8.74 -22.79 42.33
C ALA A 32 -7.87 -22.43 41.13
N ARG A 33 -6.94 -23.29 40.84
CA ARG A 33 -6.17 -23.35 39.60
C ARG A 33 -7.13 -23.53 38.42
N GLY A 34 -7.55 -22.46 37.84
CA GLY A 34 -8.15 -22.44 36.53
C GLY A 34 -7.13 -21.84 35.57
N SER A 35 -6.41 -22.71 34.86
CA SER A 35 -5.56 -22.34 33.74
C SER A 35 -6.45 -21.72 32.67
N VAL A 36 -6.67 -20.43 32.74
CA VAL A 36 -7.09 -19.64 31.59
C VAL A 36 -5.87 -19.61 30.67
N LEU A 37 -5.87 -20.48 29.70
CA LEU A 37 -5.05 -20.33 28.50
C LEU A 37 -5.43 -18.96 27.94
N ALA A 38 -4.71 -17.94 28.39
CA ALA A 38 -4.64 -16.71 27.65
C ALA A 38 -4.23 -17.12 26.24
N ALA A 39 -5.16 -16.97 25.31
CA ALA A 39 -4.84 -17.02 23.89
C ALA A 39 -3.75 -15.96 23.68
N HIS A 40 -2.50 -16.35 23.84
CA HIS A 40 -1.40 -15.61 23.28
C HIS A 40 -1.67 -15.59 21.78
N SER A 41 -2.22 -14.49 21.30
CA SER A 41 -2.00 -14.12 19.92
C SER A 41 -0.50 -14.23 19.72
N ILE A 42 -0.08 -15.33 19.13
CA ILE A 42 1.22 -15.45 18.51
C ILE A 42 1.18 -14.42 17.37
N HIS A 43 1.49 -13.18 17.71
CA HIS A 43 1.94 -12.23 16.73
C HIS A 43 3.15 -12.90 16.12
N GLY A 44 2.97 -13.39 14.89
CA GLY A 44 3.92 -14.22 14.18
C GLY A 44 5.30 -13.62 14.34
N LEU A 45 6.24 -14.49 14.60
CA LEU A 45 7.67 -14.23 14.43
C LEU A 45 7.78 -13.38 13.17
N GLY A 46 8.12 -12.09 13.32
CA GLY A 46 8.10 -11.09 12.25
C GLY A 46 9.14 -11.46 11.18
N LEU A 47 8.75 -12.37 10.30
CA LEU A 47 9.38 -12.47 9.01
C LEU A 47 9.04 -11.13 8.32
N GLY A 48 10.07 -10.34 8.03
CA GLY A 48 9.92 -9.12 7.26
C GLY A 48 9.21 -9.40 5.93
N PRO A 49 8.86 -8.37 5.16
CA PRO A 49 8.25 -8.57 3.86
C PRO A 49 9.13 -9.44 2.96
N LEU A 50 8.50 -10.25 2.13
CA LEU A 50 9.22 -11.02 1.11
C LEU A 50 9.89 -10.06 0.14
N HIS A 51 11.21 -10.24 -0.10
CA HIS A 51 11.91 -9.46 -1.10
C HIS A 51 11.70 -10.05 -2.49
N VAL A 52 11.14 -9.24 -3.41
CA VAL A 52 10.88 -9.62 -4.80
C VAL A 52 11.68 -8.74 -5.76
N GLY A 53 12.00 -9.28 -6.94
CA GLY A 53 12.56 -8.48 -8.02
C GLY A 53 11.52 -7.52 -8.59
N ILE A 54 11.92 -6.30 -8.90
CA ILE A 54 11.13 -5.38 -9.72
C ILE A 54 12.00 -4.79 -10.82
N ASP A 55 11.38 -4.39 -11.93
CA ASP A 55 12.02 -3.64 -13.00
C ASP A 55 11.19 -2.39 -13.31
N VAL A 56 11.80 -1.24 -13.07
CA VAL A 56 11.20 0.07 -13.32
C VAL A 56 11.51 0.47 -14.76
N VAL A 57 10.49 0.72 -15.57
CA VAL A 57 10.59 0.97 -17.02
C VAL A 57 11.18 -0.24 -17.78
N PRO A 58 10.55 -1.44 -17.65
CA PRO A 58 11.04 -2.65 -18.27
C PRO A 58 11.29 -2.46 -19.78
N GLU A 59 12.22 -3.24 -20.31
CA GLU A 59 12.69 -3.17 -21.72
C GLU A 59 13.62 -1.98 -22.02
N LYS A 60 13.95 -1.15 -21.03
CA LYS A 60 14.93 -0.07 -21.21
C LYS A 60 16.21 -0.35 -20.42
N ARG A 61 17.34 -0.06 -21.03
CA ARG A 61 18.65 -0.21 -20.36
C ARG A 61 18.85 0.76 -19.19
N ARG A 62 18.08 1.84 -19.12
CA ARG A 62 18.14 2.85 -18.07
C ARG A 62 16.73 3.20 -17.62
N ASN A 63 16.49 3.09 -16.36
CA ASN A 63 15.22 3.39 -15.71
C ASN A 63 15.09 4.91 -15.51
N THR A 64 15.06 5.66 -16.62
CA THR A 64 14.98 7.12 -16.54
C THR A 64 13.54 7.56 -16.29
N LEU A 65 13.32 8.24 -15.18
CA LEU A 65 12.05 8.81 -14.77
C LEU A 65 12.08 10.33 -14.84
N LYS A 66 10.91 10.92 -15.03
CA LYS A 66 10.73 12.40 -14.99
C LYS A 66 9.74 12.75 -13.90
N PRO A 67 10.21 12.96 -12.66
CA PRO A 67 9.35 13.30 -11.54
C PRO A 67 8.46 14.51 -11.83
N GLY A 68 7.25 14.51 -11.27
CA GLY A 68 6.30 15.61 -11.43
C GLY A 68 5.63 15.71 -12.81
N ARG A 69 5.88 14.77 -13.70
CA ARG A 69 5.21 14.68 -15.01
C ARG A 69 3.90 13.89 -14.93
N TRP A 70 3.05 14.11 -15.93
CA TRP A 70 1.79 13.36 -16.10
C TRP A 70 1.97 11.98 -16.76
N GLU A 71 3.21 11.61 -17.10
CA GLU A 71 3.52 10.35 -17.73
C GLU A 71 3.25 9.16 -16.79
N LEU A 72 2.98 8.02 -17.40
CA LEU A 72 2.84 6.76 -16.70
C LEU A 72 4.19 6.04 -16.67
N VAL A 73 4.58 5.62 -15.48
CA VAL A 73 5.77 4.80 -15.23
C VAL A 73 5.34 3.34 -15.19
N PRO A 74 5.77 2.50 -16.14
CA PRO A 74 5.57 1.07 -16.03
C PRO A 74 6.54 0.49 -15.00
N VAL A 75 6.04 -0.40 -14.15
CA VAL A 75 6.83 -1.17 -13.18
C VAL A 75 6.43 -2.63 -13.32
N ALA A 76 7.39 -3.48 -13.56
CA ALA A 76 7.21 -4.93 -13.53
C ALA A 76 7.56 -5.47 -12.15
N ILE A 77 6.70 -6.31 -11.61
CA ILE A 77 7.00 -7.17 -10.46
C ILE A 77 7.39 -8.51 -11.06
N LEU A 78 8.63 -8.94 -10.81
CA LEU A 78 9.19 -10.12 -11.44
C LEU A 78 8.72 -11.39 -10.74
N GLY A 79 8.21 -12.34 -11.53
CA GLY A 79 7.90 -13.67 -11.08
C GLY A 79 9.15 -14.49 -10.80
N SER A 80 9.00 -15.54 -10.04
CA SER A 80 10.10 -16.48 -9.76
C SER A 80 9.53 -17.81 -9.29
N PRO A 81 10.33 -18.87 -9.17
CA PRO A 81 9.87 -20.16 -8.64
C PRO A 81 9.24 -20.05 -7.25
N GLY A 82 9.62 -19.04 -6.47
CA GLY A 82 9.09 -18.80 -5.12
C GLY A 82 8.03 -17.69 -5.01
N PHE A 83 7.69 -17.02 -6.13
CA PHE A 83 6.75 -15.91 -6.11
C PHE A 83 5.89 -15.85 -7.37
N ASP A 84 4.62 -16.23 -7.22
CA ASP A 84 3.63 -16.13 -8.28
C ASP A 84 2.97 -14.74 -8.28
N VAL A 85 3.28 -13.94 -9.28
CA VAL A 85 2.73 -12.58 -9.43
C VAL A 85 1.22 -12.54 -9.68
N LEU A 86 0.60 -13.65 -10.08
CA LEU A 86 -0.86 -13.72 -10.24
C LEU A 86 -1.58 -13.74 -8.90
N GLN A 87 -0.86 -14.05 -7.81
CA GLN A 87 -1.35 -13.98 -6.44
C GLN A 87 -1.24 -12.58 -5.82
N VAL A 88 -0.74 -11.59 -6.53
CA VAL A 88 -0.60 -10.22 -6.04
C VAL A 88 -1.98 -9.57 -5.90
N ASP A 89 -2.31 -9.06 -4.71
CA ASP A 89 -3.41 -8.14 -4.51
C ASP A 89 -3.03 -6.76 -5.06
N ARG A 90 -3.53 -6.45 -6.25
CA ARG A 90 -3.19 -5.21 -6.95
C ARG A 90 -3.69 -3.94 -6.23
N ALA A 91 -4.70 -4.08 -5.36
CA ALA A 91 -5.21 -2.96 -4.58
C ALA A 91 -4.26 -2.56 -3.45
N SER A 92 -3.41 -3.50 -3.01
CA SER A 92 -2.40 -3.26 -1.97
C SER A 92 -1.12 -2.60 -2.48
N LEU A 93 -0.93 -2.51 -3.81
CA LEU A 93 0.31 -2.01 -4.41
C LEU A 93 0.52 -0.53 -4.14
N ALA A 94 1.73 -0.19 -3.71
CA ALA A 94 2.18 1.17 -3.44
C ALA A 94 3.60 1.38 -4.01
N PHE A 95 3.78 2.38 -4.88
CA PHE A 95 5.05 2.65 -5.54
C PHE A 95 5.59 4.04 -5.22
N GLY A 96 6.88 4.10 -4.89
CA GLY A 96 7.60 5.33 -4.56
C GLY A 96 7.31 5.88 -3.16
N PRO A 97 8.00 6.95 -2.74
CA PRO A 97 7.90 7.51 -1.38
C PRO A 97 6.48 7.92 -0.95
N SER A 98 5.64 8.35 -1.89
CA SER A 98 4.25 8.73 -1.60
C SER A 98 3.27 7.56 -1.70
N GLY A 99 3.73 6.34 -1.99
CA GLY A 99 2.87 5.17 -2.08
C GLY A 99 1.83 5.27 -3.21
N ALA A 100 2.23 5.72 -4.39
CA ALA A 100 1.31 5.83 -5.53
C ALA A 100 0.63 4.49 -5.82
N THR A 101 -0.69 4.51 -6.01
CA THR A 101 -1.46 3.33 -6.39
C THR A 101 -1.44 3.11 -7.90
N PRO A 102 -1.65 1.86 -8.39
CA PRO A 102 -1.71 1.58 -9.81
C PRO A 102 -2.77 2.41 -10.54
N SER A 103 -2.38 2.99 -11.66
CA SER A 103 -3.29 3.76 -12.51
C SER A 103 -4.15 2.85 -13.37
N ASN A 104 -5.45 3.04 -13.36
CA ASN A 104 -6.39 2.27 -14.19
C ASN A 104 -6.35 2.63 -15.69
N VAL A 105 -5.58 3.67 -16.09
CA VAL A 105 -5.57 4.17 -17.48
C VAL A 105 -5.07 3.13 -18.49
N ARG A 106 -4.07 2.31 -18.13
CA ARG A 106 -3.54 1.25 -18.98
C ARG A 106 -3.83 -0.15 -18.46
N GLY A 107 -4.42 -0.26 -17.28
CA GLY A 107 -4.64 -1.52 -16.61
C GLY A 107 -3.33 -2.17 -16.17
N TRP A 108 -3.29 -3.47 -16.16
CA TRP A 108 -2.13 -4.30 -15.83
C TRP A 108 -1.91 -5.34 -16.93
N ARG A 109 -0.71 -5.92 -16.99
CA ARG A 109 -0.37 -6.97 -17.96
C ARG A 109 0.45 -8.05 -17.28
N ALA A 110 0.09 -9.30 -17.54
CA ALA A 110 0.89 -10.45 -17.14
C ALA A 110 1.66 -10.96 -18.36
N ARG A 111 2.97 -10.95 -18.29
CA ARG A 111 3.86 -11.46 -19.35
C ARG A 111 5.28 -11.58 -18.80
N ASP A 112 6.07 -12.43 -19.37
CA ASP A 112 7.51 -12.49 -19.14
C ASP A 112 8.18 -11.27 -19.81
N VAL A 113 8.78 -10.37 -19.03
CA VAL A 113 9.43 -9.15 -19.55
C VAL A 113 10.95 -9.26 -19.58
N ASN A 114 11.52 -10.19 -18.79
CA ASN A 114 12.96 -10.39 -18.67
C ASN A 114 13.46 -11.64 -19.43
N GLY A 115 12.56 -12.51 -19.90
CA GLY A 115 12.87 -13.71 -20.68
C GLY A 115 13.34 -14.89 -19.82
N ASP A 116 12.98 -14.91 -18.51
CA ASP A 116 13.41 -15.98 -17.58
C ASP A 116 12.44 -17.18 -17.53
N GLY A 117 11.32 -17.09 -18.25
CA GLY A 117 10.30 -18.13 -18.33
C GLY A 117 9.24 -18.02 -17.20
N HIS A 118 9.32 -17.03 -16.32
CA HIS A 118 8.31 -16.75 -15.32
C HIS A 118 7.41 -15.59 -15.78
N THR A 119 6.15 -15.63 -15.38
CA THR A 119 5.23 -14.53 -15.66
C THR A 119 5.49 -13.38 -14.70
N ASP A 120 5.63 -12.16 -15.25
CA ASP A 120 5.76 -10.92 -14.50
C ASP A 120 4.46 -10.12 -14.54
N LEU A 121 4.25 -9.27 -13.54
CA LEU A 121 3.11 -8.37 -13.47
C LEU A 121 3.51 -6.93 -13.74
N VAL A 122 3.13 -6.39 -14.90
CA VAL A 122 3.40 -4.99 -15.24
C VAL A 122 2.22 -4.12 -14.84
N THR A 123 2.49 -3.14 -13.99
CA THR A 123 1.56 -2.12 -13.51
C THR A 123 2.04 -0.72 -13.91
N PHE A 124 1.18 0.28 -13.85
CA PHE A 124 1.50 1.63 -14.32
C PHE A 124 1.17 2.65 -13.23
N TYR A 125 2.08 3.57 -12.96
CA TYR A 125 1.95 4.60 -11.93
C TYR A 125 2.08 5.99 -12.53
N ARG A 126 1.36 6.96 -11.99
CA ARG A 126 1.54 8.36 -12.42
C ARG A 126 2.80 8.95 -11.78
N ALA A 127 3.78 9.34 -12.57
CA ALA A 127 5.06 9.83 -12.09
C ALA A 127 4.93 10.93 -11.02
N ARG A 128 3.97 11.82 -11.15
CA ARG A 128 3.70 12.90 -10.19
C ARG A 128 3.15 12.42 -8.83
N GLU A 129 2.58 11.22 -8.77
CA GLU A 129 1.94 10.66 -7.58
C GLU A 129 2.92 9.79 -6.78
N THR A 130 4.07 9.46 -7.36
CA THR A 130 5.06 8.56 -6.74
C THR A 130 5.84 9.20 -5.58
N GLY A 131 5.90 10.53 -5.54
CA GLY A 131 6.75 11.26 -4.59
C GLY A 131 8.24 11.23 -4.90
N LEU A 132 8.64 10.61 -6.02
CA LEU A 132 10.03 10.65 -6.47
C LEU A 132 10.41 12.09 -6.85
N VAL A 133 11.63 12.47 -6.54
CA VAL A 133 12.18 13.78 -6.84
C VAL A 133 13.46 13.67 -7.67
N GLU A 134 13.92 14.80 -8.20
CA GLU A 134 15.18 14.86 -8.92
C GLU A 134 16.35 14.49 -8.01
N GLY A 135 17.21 13.58 -8.46
CA GLY A 135 18.35 13.07 -7.70
C GLY A 135 18.09 11.74 -7.01
N ASP A 136 16.83 11.27 -6.97
CA ASP A 136 16.55 9.92 -6.46
C ASP A 136 17.19 8.87 -7.37
N SER A 137 17.91 7.94 -6.77
CA SER A 137 18.60 6.86 -7.45
C SER A 137 17.97 5.48 -7.23
N ARG A 138 16.89 5.41 -6.46
CA ARG A 138 16.19 4.17 -6.11
C ARG A 138 14.69 4.41 -6.03
N ALA A 139 13.92 3.47 -6.54
CA ALA A 139 12.47 3.48 -6.38
C ALA A 139 12.02 2.09 -5.87
N CYS A 140 11.10 2.09 -4.92
CA CYS A 140 10.62 0.88 -4.27
C CYS A 140 9.13 0.71 -4.47
N LEU A 141 8.70 -0.54 -4.52
CA LEU A 141 7.32 -0.96 -4.57
C LEU A 141 7.06 -1.91 -3.41
N SER A 142 5.93 -1.74 -2.76
CA SER A 142 5.44 -2.66 -1.74
C SER A 142 4.03 -3.12 -2.06
N GLY A 143 3.63 -4.23 -1.46
CA GLY A 143 2.30 -4.79 -1.63
C GLY A 143 2.10 -6.04 -0.80
N ALA A 144 0.99 -6.73 -1.04
CA ALA A 144 0.70 -8.02 -0.44
C ALA A 144 0.11 -8.97 -1.48
N THR A 145 0.22 -10.26 -1.23
CA THR A 145 -0.52 -11.28 -1.98
C THR A 145 -1.97 -11.35 -1.50
N VAL A 146 -2.84 -11.99 -2.25
CA VAL A 146 -4.24 -12.26 -1.84
C VAL A 146 -4.34 -13.09 -0.57
N SER A 147 -3.28 -13.82 -0.20
CA SER A 147 -3.17 -14.54 1.07
C SER A 147 -2.66 -13.67 2.23
N GLY A 148 -2.36 -12.38 1.97
CA GLY A 148 -1.89 -11.43 2.99
C GLY A 148 -0.37 -11.44 3.24
N THR A 149 0.41 -12.17 2.45
CA THR A 149 1.88 -12.13 2.56
C THR A 149 2.41 -10.81 2.02
N ALA A 150 3.01 -10.00 2.89
CA ALA A 150 3.62 -8.74 2.50
C ALA A 150 4.89 -8.97 1.68
N PHE A 151 5.12 -8.13 0.67
CA PHE A 151 6.34 -8.15 -0.12
C PHE A 151 6.81 -6.72 -0.47
N GLU A 152 8.08 -6.61 -0.79
CA GLU A 152 8.69 -5.37 -1.27
C GLU A 152 9.79 -5.68 -2.30
N GLY A 153 10.02 -4.72 -3.18
CA GLY A 153 11.12 -4.75 -4.14
C GLY A 153 11.57 -3.34 -4.47
N CYS A 154 12.83 -3.18 -4.82
CA CYS A 154 13.38 -1.89 -5.20
C CYS A 154 14.29 -2.04 -6.42
N ASP A 155 14.33 -1.00 -7.22
CA ASP A 155 15.17 -0.94 -8.41
C ASP A 155 15.91 0.41 -8.49
N ALA A 156 17.05 0.39 -9.18
CA ALA A 156 17.82 1.60 -9.45
C ALA A 156 17.11 2.45 -10.50
N VAL A 157 17.01 3.74 -10.27
CA VAL A 157 16.39 4.70 -11.18
C VAL A 157 17.30 5.89 -11.43
N ASP A 158 17.11 6.53 -12.57
CA ASP A 158 17.75 7.79 -12.93
C ASP A 158 16.65 8.84 -13.08
N THR A 159 16.56 9.75 -12.09
CA THR A 159 15.56 10.80 -12.11
C THR A 159 16.11 12.04 -12.80
N ALA A 160 15.74 12.22 -14.07
CA ALA A 160 16.24 13.32 -14.90
C ALA A 160 15.82 14.69 -14.35
N PRO A 161 16.72 15.68 -14.37
CA PRO A 161 16.42 17.03 -13.95
C PRO A 161 15.28 17.64 -14.75
N ARG A 162 14.38 18.32 -14.06
CA ARG A 162 13.34 19.13 -14.70
C ARG A 162 14.02 20.25 -15.49
N LYS A 163 14.03 20.19 -16.83
CA LYS A 163 14.53 21.31 -17.64
C LYS A 163 13.79 22.56 -17.22
N ARG A 164 14.49 23.46 -16.51
CA ARG A 164 13.96 24.80 -16.23
C ARG A 164 13.72 25.47 -17.57
N THR A 165 12.50 25.71 -17.93
CA THR A 165 12.16 26.60 -19.04
C THR A 165 12.77 27.95 -18.71
N ARG A 166 13.84 28.30 -19.40
CA ARG A 166 14.46 29.63 -19.31
C ARG A 166 13.35 30.62 -19.69
N ALA A 167 12.89 31.39 -18.71
CA ALA A 167 11.96 32.49 -19.01
C ALA A 167 12.67 33.36 -20.07
N LYS A 168 12.05 33.50 -21.24
CA LYS A 168 12.49 34.49 -22.22
C LYS A 168 12.29 35.83 -21.55
N SER A 169 13.37 36.47 -21.11
CA SER A 169 13.39 37.90 -20.80
C SER A 169 13.14 38.64 -22.12
N LYS A 170 12.08 39.39 -22.12
CA LYS A 170 11.68 40.27 -23.21
C LYS A 170 12.41 41.62 -23.03
#